data_96282253d6d2c30732a20e29b210041b
#
_entry.id   96282253d6d2c30732a20e29b210041b
#
_cell.length_a   1.000
_cell.length_b   1.000
_cell.length_c   1.000
_cell.angle_alpha   90.00
_cell.angle_beta   90.00
_cell.angle_gamma   90.00
#
_symmetry.space_group_name_H-M   'P 1'
#
loop_
_entity.id
_entity.type
_entity.pdbx_description
1 polymer ?
#
loop_
_entity_poly.entity_id
_entity_poly.type
_entity_poly.pdbx_seq_one_letter_code
_entity_poly.pdbx_strand_id
1 'polypeptide(L)'
;GAATAVKNVMAHPIRLDAAPCPDFTGLPLEKYFSPEIVIPYDINRGCYYGECTFCTLPTVIGPGYRTRSSETIARHVVELRDRYSSTHFNFITDCMPPGMIKDLPEQLIEAEAGITWWADARIEPKAYDADGARRLYESGCRKLLFGFESATPRILKMMKKGQGLSAVQEVANNCSDAGISVTFYAMVGFPTETREEARASLEFLRENSPPVREVSLQTFHID
;
A
#
# COMPACT_ATOMS: atom_id res chain seq x y z
N GLY A 1 9.08 -28.55 -37.98
CA GLY A 1 7.86 -28.73 -37.25
C GLY A 1 7.43 -27.40 -36.62
N ALA A 2 6.18 -26.96 -36.84
CA ALA A 2 5.64 -25.74 -36.20
C ALA A 2 5.49 -25.99 -34.70
N ALA A 3 6.08 -25.15 -33.87
CA ALA A 3 5.88 -25.20 -32.44
C ALA A 3 4.42 -24.78 -32.12
N THR A 4 3.67 -25.67 -31.51
CA THR A 4 2.31 -25.36 -31.04
C THR A 4 2.43 -24.66 -29.72
N ALA A 5 2.10 -23.36 -29.69
CA ALA A 5 2.02 -22.59 -28.41
C ALA A 5 0.81 -23.10 -27.63
N VAL A 6 1.03 -23.66 -26.45
CA VAL A 6 -0.04 -24.00 -25.50
C VAL A 6 -0.30 -22.81 -24.63
N LYS A 7 -1.46 -22.17 -24.77
CA LYS A 7 -1.91 -21.08 -23.92
C LYS A 7 -2.70 -21.66 -22.74
N ASN A 8 -2.05 -21.77 -21.59
CA ASN A 8 -2.75 -22.18 -20.37
C ASN A 8 -3.50 -20.99 -19.80
N VAL A 9 -4.82 -21.08 -19.76
CA VAL A 9 -5.67 -20.08 -19.09
C VAL A 9 -6.12 -20.68 -17.76
N MET A 10 -5.80 -20.02 -16.65
CA MET A 10 -6.36 -20.42 -15.36
C MET A 10 -7.88 -20.20 -15.40
N ALA A 11 -8.63 -21.26 -15.22
CA ALA A 11 -10.09 -21.21 -15.27
C ALA A 11 -10.70 -20.35 -14.13
N HIS A 12 -10.05 -20.33 -12.95
CA HIS A 12 -10.48 -19.55 -11.79
C HIS A 12 -9.27 -19.07 -11.00
N PRO A 13 -9.27 -17.79 -10.56
CA PRO A 13 -8.23 -17.28 -9.67
C PRO A 13 -8.32 -17.96 -8.29
N ILE A 14 -7.17 -18.33 -7.72
CA ILE A 14 -7.08 -18.89 -6.37
C ILE A 14 -7.60 -17.87 -5.36
N ARG A 15 -8.46 -18.31 -4.45
CA ARG A 15 -8.86 -17.52 -3.28
C ARG A 15 -7.65 -17.38 -2.36
N LEU A 16 -7.29 -16.15 -2.00
CA LEU A 16 -6.08 -15.90 -1.17
C LEU A 16 -6.21 -16.49 0.23
N ASP A 17 -7.42 -16.57 0.80
CA ASP A 17 -7.64 -17.23 2.09
C ASP A 17 -7.37 -18.74 2.07
N ALA A 18 -7.42 -19.37 0.89
CA ALA A 18 -7.09 -20.78 0.74
C ALA A 18 -5.55 -21.02 0.61
N ALA A 19 -4.77 -19.98 0.42
CA ALA A 19 -3.32 -20.10 0.39
C ALA A 19 -2.78 -20.26 1.81
N PRO A 20 -1.79 -21.16 2.04
CA PRO A 20 -1.21 -21.37 3.35
C PRO A 20 -0.54 -20.11 3.90
N CYS A 21 -0.27 -20.11 5.20
CA CYS A 21 0.63 -19.14 5.82
C CYS A 21 2.02 -19.27 5.17
N PRO A 22 2.70 -18.16 4.85
CA PRO A 22 4.06 -18.21 4.30
C PRO A 22 5.03 -18.94 5.23
N ASP A 23 5.98 -19.65 4.63
CA ASP A 23 7.04 -20.33 5.36
C ASP A 23 8.40 -19.84 4.88
N PHE A 24 9.16 -19.25 5.77
CA PHE A 24 10.52 -18.74 5.53
C PHE A 24 11.60 -19.66 6.14
N THR A 25 11.22 -20.87 6.56
CA THR A 25 12.15 -21.86 7.11
C THR A 25 13.26 -22.19 6.12
N GLY A 26 14.50 -22.17 6.58
CA GLY A 26 15.68 -22.41 5.75
C GLY A 26 16.28 -21.18 5.08
N LEU A 27 15.64 -20.01 5.17
CA LEU A 27 16.28 -18.76 4.80
C LEU A 27 17.25 -18.32 5.91
N PRO A 28 18.44 -17.82 5.55
CA PRO A 28 19.43 -17.36 6.54
C PRO A 28 19.05 -15.94 7.03
N LEU A 29 17.95 -15.83 7.79
CA LEU A 29 17.37 -14.56 8.20
C LEU A 29 18.36 -13.69 8.99
N GLU A 30 19.28 -14.30 9.73
CA GLU A 30 20.34 -13.62 10.47
C GLU A 30 21.41 -12.93 9.60
N LYS A 31 21.42 -13.21 8.29
CA LYS A 31 22.36 -12.60 7.31
C LYS A 31 21.77 -11.44 6.53
N TYR A 32 20.49 -11.12 6.75
CA TYR A 32 19.85 -9.98 6.09
C TYR A 32 20.35 -8.66 6.71
N PHE A 33 20.59 -7.65 5.86
CA PHE A 33 20.99 -6.31 6.30
C PHE A 33 19.80 -5.54 6.86
N SER A 34 19.23 -6.05 7.93
CA SER A 34 18.16 -5.38 8.68
C SER A 34 18.51 -5.49 10.16
N PRO A 35 18.38 -4.41 10.95
CA PRO A 35 18.63 -4.46 12.40
C PRO A 35 17.74 -5.50 13.10
N GLU A 36 16.55 -5.69 12.57
CA GLU A 36 15.56 -6.66 13.04
C GLU A 36 14.93 -7.39 11.85
N ILE A 37 14.43 -8.59 12.08
CA ILE A 37 13.73 -9.36 11.05
C ILE A 37 12.42 -8.62 10.72
N VAL A 38 12.21 -8.33 9.44
CA VAL A 38 10.95 -7.80 8.91
C VAL A 38 10.27 -8.88 8.08
N ILE A 39 9.05 -9.24 8.46
CA ILE A 39 8.26 -10.25 7.76
C ILE A 39 7.46 -9.59 6.63
N PRO A 40 7.76 -9.90 5.35
CA PRO A 40 6.89 -9.51 4.25
C PRO A 40 5.66 -10.41 4.23
N TYR A 41 4.46 -9.82 4.25
CA TYR A 41 3.22 -10.59 4.23
C TYR A 41 2.22 -10.02 3.23
N ASP A 42 1.87 -10.83 2.24
CA ASP A 42 1.00 -10.48 1.13
C ASP A 42 -0.48 -10.55 1.57
N ILE A 43 -1.14 -9.39 1.64
CA ILE A 43 -2.53 -9.27 2.10
C ILE A 43 -3.55 -9.23 0.96
N ASN A 44 -3.13 -8.77 -0.23
CA ASN A 44 -3.99 -8.73 -1.41
C ASN A 44 -3.18 -8.80 -2.72
N ARG A 45 -3.88 -8.98 -3.82
CA ARG A 45 -3.35 -8.95 -5.18
C ARG A 45 -4.23 -8.09 -6.08
N GLY A 46 -3.61 -7.15 -6.78
CA GLY A 46 -4.27 -6.20 -7.65
C GLY A 46 -4.78 -4.98 -6.88
N CYS A 47 -5.36 -4.05 -7.61
CA CYS A 47 -5.89 -2.81 -7.07
C CYS A 47 -7.40 -2.75 -7.29
N TYR A 48 -8.16 -2.50 -6.22
CA TYR A 48 -9.62 -2.39 -6.29
C TYR A 48 -10.07 -1.19 -7.13
N TYR A 49 -9.25 -0.15 -7.21
CA TYR A 49 -9.55 1.03 -8.00
C TYR A 49 -9.32 0.81 -9.50
N GLY A 50 -8.13 0.34 -9.91
CA GLY A 50 -7.81 -0.16 -11.24
C GLY A 50 -7.90 0.82 -12.42
N GLU A 51 -8.18 2.13 -12.19
CA GLU A 51 -8.50 3.12 -13.24
C GLU A 51 -7.31 4.01 -13.66
N CYS A 52 -6.20 3.96 -12.92
CA CYS A 52 -5.07 4.85 -13.18
C CYS A 52 -4.42 4.56 -14.55
N THR A 53 -4.31 5.57 -15.40
CA THR A 53 -3.86 5.43 -16.80
C THR A 53 -2.37 5.08 -16.95
N PHE A 54 -1.58 5.32 -15.93
CA PHE A 54 -0.14 5.02 -15.91
C PHE A 54 0.20 3.66 -15.26
N CYS A 55 -0.77 3.04 -14.59
CA CYS A 55 -0.53 1.87 -13.77
C CYS A 55 -0.55 0.58 -14.60
N THR A 56 0.51 -0.20 -14.50
CA THR A 56 0.64 -1.49 -15.19
C THR A 56 0.13 -2.67 -14.37
N LEU A 57 -0.27 -2.48 -13.12
CA LEU A 57 -0.75 -3.53 -12.22
C LEU A 57 -1.83 -4.44 -12.84
N PRO A 58 -2.89 -3.91 -13.51
CA PRO A 58 -3.90 -4.76 -14.11
C PRO A 58 -3.36 -5.67 -15.22
N THR A 59 -2.24 -5.28 -15.84
CA THR A 59 -1.58 -6.08 -16.88
C THR A 59 -0.59 -7.08 -16.30
N VAL A 60 0.18 -6.69 -15.27
CA VAL A 60 1.26 -7.51 -14.70
C VAL A 60 0.72 -8.52 -13.69
N ILE A 61 -0.16 -8.09 -12.77
CA ILE A 61 -0.75 -8.95 -11.73
C ILE A 61 -1.97 -9.73 -12.27
N GLY A 62 -2.53 -9.27 -13.39
CA GLY A 62 -3.77 -9.77 -13.99
C GLY A 62 -5.00 -8.97 -13.57
N PRO A 63 -6.11 -9.17 -14.28
CA PRO A 63 -7.33 -8.45 -14.02
C PRO A 63 -7.95 -8.82 -12.67
N GLY A 64 -8.58 -7.84 -12.06
CA GLY A 64 -9.36 -8.02 -10.85
C GLY A 64 -8.56 -7.75 -9.57
N TYR A 65 -9.29 -7.85 -8.49
CA TYR A 65 -8.81 -7.62 -7.14
C TYR A 65 -9.17 -8.81 -6.24
N ARG A 66 -8.21 -9.27 -5.47
CA ARG A 66 -8.38 -10.39 -4.53
C ARG A 66 -7.70 -10.02 -3.22
N THR A 67 -8.36 -10.31 -2.12
CA THR A 67 -7.83 -10.04 -0.78
C THR A 67 -7.98 -11.25 0.12
N ARG A 68 -7.15 -11.33 1.15
CA ARG A 68 -7.38 -12.18 2.31
C ARG A 68 -8.41 -11.51 3.21
N SER A 69 -9.14 -12.28 3.99
CA SER A 69 -9.95 -11.74 5.07
C SER A 69 -9.04 -11.19 6.19
N SER A 70 -9.51 -10.14 6.87
CA SER A 70 -8.79 -9.54 8.00
C SER A 70 -8.52 -10.57 9.12
N GLU A 71 -9.47 -11.49 9.35
CA GLU A 71 -9.33 -12.61 10.28
C GLU A 71 -8.18 -13.56 9.88
N THR A 72 -8.10 -13.95 8.58
CA THR A 72 -7.00 -14.78 8.08
C THR A 72 -5.66 -14.07 8.22
N ILE A 73 -5.62 -12.76 7.93
CA ILE A 73 -4.39 -11.96 8.09
C ILE A 73 -3.96 -11.96 9.55
N ALA A 74 -4.85 -11.63 10.50
CA ALA A 74 -4.52 -11.56 11.92
C ALA A 74 -4.00 -12.91 12.45
N ARG A 75 -4.65 -14.02 12.10
CA ARG A 75 -4.22 -15.38 12.46
C ARG A 75 -2.83 -15.70 11.92
N HIS A 76 -2.55 -15.44 10.64
CA HIS A 76 -1.23 -15.68 10.05
C HIS A 76 -0.15 -14.77 10.64
N VAL A 77 -0.49 -13.52 10.95
CA VAL A 77 0.44 -12.57 11.58
C VAL A 77 0.89 -13.09 12.95
N VAL A 78 -0.03 -13.56 13.79
CA VAL A 78 0.30 -14.16 15.09
C VAL A 78 1.18 -15.41 14.90
N GLU A 79 0.82 -16.29 13.96
CA GLU A 79 1.62 -17.49 13.64
C GLU A 79 3.05 -17.14 13.19
N LEU A 80 3.19 -16.15 12.29
CA LEU A 80 4.49 -15.71 11.77
C LEU A 80 5.32 -15.01 12.85
N ARG A 81 4.69 -14.15 13.66
CA ARG A 81 5.33 -13.47 14.79
C ARG A 81 5.97 -14.49 15.73
N ASP A 82 5.20 -15.50 16.14
CA ASP A 82 5.64 -16.49 17.11
C ASP A 82 6.69 -17.45 16.50
N ARG A 83 6.51 -17.85 15.23
CA ARG A 83 7.44 -18.75 14.53
C ARG A 83 8.82 -18.12 14.30
N TYR A 84 8.86 -16.83 13.93
CA TYR A 84 10.11 -16.14 13.58
C TYR A 84 10.59 -15.15 14.63
N SER A 85 9.90 -15.07 15.77
CA SER A 85 10.22 -14.13 16.86
C SER A 85 10.40 -12.71 16.37
N SER A 86 9.54 -12.28 15.44
CA SER A 86 9.58 -10.94 14.85
C SER A 86 8.26 -10.21 15.02
N THR A 87 8.33 -8.95 15.45
CA THR A 87 7.18 -8.08 15.59
C THR A 87 7.07 -7.04 14.46
N HIS A 88 7.92 -7.11 13.43
CA HIS A 88 7.95 -6.13 12.36
C HIS A 88 7.43 -6.74 11.06
N PHE A 89 6.40 -6.11 10.49
CA PHE A 89 5.73 -6.58 9.28
C PHE A 89 5.69 -5.52 8.19
N ASN A 90 5.98 -5.93 6.97
CA ASN A 90 5.65 -5.20 5.76
C ASN A 90 4.43 -5.87 5.11
N PHE A 91 3.26 -5.24 5.20
CA PHE A 91 2.09 -5.74 4.49
C PHE A 91 2.21 -5.38 3.01
N ILE A 92 2.54 -6.41 2.22
CA ILE A 92 2.61 -6.28 0.77
C ILE A 92 1.20 -6.13 0.24
N THR A 93 0.92 -4.98 -0.33
CA THR A 93 -0.38 -4.64 -0.89
C THR A 93 -0.21 -3.69 -2.07
N ASP A 94 -0.94 -3.94 -3.15
CA ASP A 94 -0.99 -2.99 -4.26
C ASP A 94 -1.94 -1.82 -3.93
N CYS A 95 -2.96 -2.07 -3.12
CA CYS A 95 -3.89 -1.06 -2.63
C CYS A 95 -4.83 -1.68 -1.57
N MET A 96 -4.72 -1.23 -0.34
CA MET A 96 -5.61 -1.68 0.74
C MET A 96 -7.02 -1.09 0.56
N PRO A 97 -8.09 -1.90 0.49
CA PRO A 97 -9.43 -1.39 0.27
C PRO A 97 -10.02 -0.76 1.53
N PRO A 98 -10.96 0.20 1.40
CA PRO A 98 -11.54 0.91 2.55
C PRO A 98 -12.15 -0.01 3.62
N GLY A 99 -12.76 -1.14 3.23
CA GLY A 99 -13.27 -2.14 4.19
C GLY A 99 -12.15 -2.73 5.04
N MET A 100 -11.07 -3.16 4.42
CA MET A 100 -9.92 -3.73 5.15
C MET A 100 -9.23 -2.68 6.06
N ILE A 101 -9.17 -1.41 5.65
CA ILE A 101 -8.61 -0.33 6.49
C ILE A 101 -9.37 -0.22 7.82
N LYS A 102 -10.67 -0.53 7.83
CA LYS A 102 -11.50 -0.53 9.04
C LYS A 102 -11.43 -1.85 9.80
N ASP A 103 -11.53 -2.97 9.09
CA ASP A 103 -11.69 -4.29 9.72
C ASP A 103 -10.37 -4.88 10.23
N LEU A 104 -9.26 -4.67 9.50
CA LEU A 104 -7.96 -5.25 9.87
C LEU A 104 -7.42 -4.76 11.22
N PRO A 105 -7.49 -3.46 11.56
CA PRO A 105 -7.08 -2.99 12.88
C PRO A 105 -7.80 -3.71 14.02
N GLU A 106 -9.11 -3.88 13.91
CA GLU A 106 -9.91 -4.57 14.93
C GLU A 106 -9.43 -6.03 15.12
N GLN A 107 -9.25 -6.74 14.02
CA GLN A 107 -8.79 -8.14 14.06
C GLN A 107 -7.37 -8.28 14.62
N LEU A 108 -6.47 -7.35 14.32
CA LEU A 108 -5.11 -7.36 14.88
C LEU A 108 -5.10 -7.04 16.38
N ILE A 109 -5.96 -6.14 16.83
CA ILE A 109 -6.11 -5.78 18.24
C ILE A 109 -6.75 -6.95 19.02
N GLU A 110 -7.85 -7.52 18.52
CA GLU A 110 -8.54 -8.66 19.13
C GLU A 110 -7.64 -9.91 19.24
N ALA A 111 -6.78 -10.12 18.24
CA ALA A 111 -5.80 -11.21 18.24
C ALA A 111 -4.56 -10.93 19.12
N GLU A 112 -4.49 -9.78 19.79
CA GLU A 112 -3.30 -9.35 20.55
C GLU A 112 -2.00 -9.51 19.73
N ALA A 113 -2.07 -9.11 18.44
CA ALA A 113 -0.99 -9.34 17.49
C ALA A 113 0.35 -8.73 17.96
N GLY A 114 0.33 -7.57 18.64
CA GLY A 114 1.51 -6.96 19.26
C GLY A 114 2.64 -6.66 18.27
N ILE A 115 2.29 -6.26 17.06
CA ILE A 115 3.22 -6.01 15.96
C ILE A 115 3.34 -4.53 15.64
N THR A 116 4.36 -4.20 14.86
CA THR A 116 4.43 -2.94 14.09
C THR A 116 4.39 -3.27 12.60
N TRP A 117 3.66 -2.47 11.84
CA TRP A 117 3.52 -2.73 10.42
C TRP A 117 3.42 -1.45 9.57
N TRP A 118 3.68 -1.60 8.28
CA TRP A 118 3.48 -0.57 7.26
C TRP A 118 2.93 -1.17 5.98
N ALA A 119 2.34 -0.31 5.15
CA ALA A 119 1.73 -0.73 3.90
C ALA A 119 1.65 0.42 2.88
N ASP A 120 1.53 0.06 1.62
CA ASP A 120 1.11 0.98 0.57
C ASP A 120 -0.40 1.23 0.65
N ALA A 121 -0.79 2.46 0.33
CA ALA A 121 -2.16 2.90 0.51
C ALA A 121 -2.60 3.88 -0.59
N ARG A 122 -3.90 4.00 -0.75
CA ARG A 122 -4.55 5.02 -1.58
C ARG A 122 -5.19 6.07 -0.67
N ILE A 123 -5.27 7.31 -1.14
CA ILE A 123 -5.98 8.38 -0.43
C ILE A 123 -7.48 8.07 -0.42
N GLU A 124 -8.02 7.77 0.77
CA GLU A 124 -9.42 7.42 1.04
C GLU A 124 -9.89 8.14 2.32
N PRO A 125 -10.33 9.42 2.22
CA PRO A 125 -10.59 10.27 3.40
C PRO A 125 -11.54 9.64 4.43
N LYS A 126 -12.58 8.94 3.96
CA LYS A 126 -13.56 8.27 4.84
C LYS A 126 -13.02 7.06 5.60
N ALA A 127 -11.88 6.52 5.18
CA ALA A 127 -11.23 5.39 5.86
C ALA A 127 -10.08 5.85 6.75
N TYR A 128 -9.46 7.00 6.39
CA TYR A 128 -8.39 7.64 7.14
C TYR A 128 -8.87 8.93 7.82
N ASP A 129 -10.10 8.95 8.31
CA ASP A 129 -10.55 10.00 9.24
C ASP A 129 -9.79 9.89 10.59
N ALA A 130 -9.96 10.83 11.48
CA ALA A 130 -9.22 10.87 12.74
C ALA A 130 -9.38 9.57 13.57
N ASP A 131 -10.57 8.99 13.59
CA ASP A 131 -10.84 7.74 14.30
C ASP A 131 -10.19 6.54 13.58
N GLY A 132 -10.31 6.45 12.27
CA GLY A 132 -9.67 5.40 11.46
C GLY A 132 -8.16 5.43 11.59
N ALA A 133 -7.53 6.61 11.51
CA ALA A 133 -6.09 6.77 11.69
C ALA A 133 -5.65 6.35 13.10
N ARG A 134 -6.40 6.71 14.14
CA ARG A 134 -6.12 6.29 15.52
C ARG A 134 -6.20 4.77 15.67
N ARG A 135 -7.24 4.13 15.13
CA ARG A 135 -7.39 2.65 15.18
C ARG A 135 -6.27 1.93 14.44
N LEU A 136 -5.85 2.45 13.28
CA LEU A 136 -4.67 1.94 12.58
C LEU A 136 -3.42 2.01 13.46
N TYR A 137 -3.17 3.14 14.12
CA TYR A 137 -2.02 3.28 15.02
C TYR A 137 -2.09 2.29 16.20
N GLU A 138 -3.26 2.15 16.84
CA GLU A 138 -3.49 1.19 17.94
C GLU A 138 -3.23 -0.26 17.51
N SER A 139 -3.55 -0.62 16.25
CA SER A 139 -3.25 -1.96 15.69
C SER A 139 -1.78 -2.19 15.34
N GLY A 140 -0.93 -1.19 15.55
CA GLY A 140 0.50 -1.26 15.26
C GLY A 140 0.95 -0.64 13.93
N CYS A 141 0.06 0.02 13.17
CA CYS A 141 0.48 0.78 11.99
C CYS A 141 1.45 1.89 12.39
N ARG A 142 2.61 1.96 11.74
CA ARG A 142 3.62 2.99 12.01
C ARG A 142 3.99 3.81 10.78
N LYS A 143 3.66 3.31 9.58
CA LYS A 143 3.94 4.02 8.33
C LYS A 143 2.95 3.64 7.26
N LEU A 144 2.49 4.62 6.50
CA LEU A 144 1.69 4.45 5.30
C LEU A 144 2.31 5.21 4.12
N LEU A 145 2.34 4.56 2.97
CA LEU A 145 2.90 5.09 1.74
C LEU A 145 1.78 5.34 0.75
N PHE A 146 1.50 6.61 0.44
CA PHE A 146 0.37 7.00 -0.38
C PHE A 146 0.79 7.45 -1.77
N GLY A 147 0.07 7.01 -2.79
CA GLY A 147 0.20 7.55 -4.14
C GLY A 147 -0.38 8.95 -4.24
N PHE A 148 0.44 9.98 -4.01
CA PHE A 148 0.11 11.39 -4.21
C PHE A 148 0.12 11.76 -5.69
N GLU A 149 1.16 11.37 -6.41
CA GLU A 149 1.52 11.54 -7.80
C GLU A 149 1.78 13.00 -8.20
N SER A 150 0.81 13.91 -8.08
CA SER A 150 0.93 15.31 -8.52
C SER A 150 0.02 16.23 -7.70
N ALA A 151 0.41 17.49 -7.55
CA ALA A 151 -0.46 18.55 -7.02
C ALA A 151 -1.31 19.25 -8.09
N THR A 152 -1.19 18.86 -9.35
CA THR A 152 -1.89 19.53 -10.44
C THR A 152 -3.19 18.81 -10.77
N PRO A 153 -4.37 19.45 -10.58
CA PRO A 153 -5.66 18.80 -10.86
C PRO A 153 -5.81 18.31 -12.30
N ARG A 154 -5.23 19.02 -13.27
CA ARG A 154 -5.22 18.61 -14.68
C ARG A 154 -4.46 17.27 -14.85
N ILE A 155 -3.29 17.14 -14.25
CA ILE A 155 -2.47 15.93 -14.33
C ILE A 155 -3.17 14.78 -13.60
N LEU A 156 -3.68 14.99 -12.38
CA LEU A 156 -4.44 13.98 -11.63
C LEU A 156 -5.66 13.47 -12.40
N LYS A 157 -6.35 14.36 -13.13
CA LYS A 157 -7.47 14.00 -14.02
C LYS A 157 -7.03 13.15 -15.20
N MET A 158 -5.90 13.49 -15.84
CA MET A 158 -5.33 12.70 -16.94
C MET A 158 -4.86 11.32 -16.47
N MET A 159 -4.26 11.26 -15.28
CA MET A 159 -3.89 10.01 -14.60
C MET A 159 -5.09 9.18 -14.17
N LYS A 160 -6.31 9.74 -14.20
CA LYS A 160 -7.52 9.15 -13.58
C LYS A 160 -7.29 8.73 -12.14
N LYS A 161 -6.53 9.54 -11.39
CA LYS A 161 -6.18 9.16 -9.98
C LYS A 161 -7.39 9.22 -9.05
N GLY A 162 -8.39 10.06 -9.34
CA GLY A 162 -9.65 10.14 -8.59
C GLY A 162 -9.52 10.68 -7.17
N GLN A 163 -8.52 11.52 -6.93
CA GLN A 163 -8.30 12.18 -5.63
C GLN A 163 -8.11 13.70 -5.83
N GLY A 164 -8.46 14.47 -4.80
CA GLY A 164 -8.24 15.92 -4.75
C GLY A 164 -7.23 16.29 -3.69
N LEU A 165 -6.61 17.48 -3.82
CA LEU A 165 -5.54 17.92 -2.90
C LEU A 165 -6.02 18.11 -1.45
N SER A 166 -7.26 18.57 -1.25
CA SER A 166 -7.84 18.68 0.09
C SER A 166 -7.93 17.32 0.79
N ALA A 167 -8.33 16.28 0.06
CA ALA A 167 -8.38 14.91 0.58
C ALA A 167 -6.98 14.37 0.90
N VAL A 168 -5.99 14.68 0.07
CA VAL A 168 -4.58 14.32 0.31
C VAL A 168 -4.09 14.95 1.62
N GLN A 169 -4.35 16.24 1.80
CA GLN A 169 -3.91 16.98 2.99
C GLN A 169 -4.63 16.50 4.26
N GLU A 170 -5.94 16.27 4.19
CA GLU A 170 -6.75 15.74 5.28
C GLU A 170 -6.22 14.38 5.76
N VAL A 171 -6.02 13.43 4.84
CA VAL A 171 -5.49 12.10 5.17
C VAL A 171 -4.09 12.18 5.76
N ALA A 172 -3.21 13.00 5.19
CA ALA A 172 -1.86 13.18 5.72
C ALA A 172 -1.86 13.73 7.13
N ASN A 173 -2.69 14.73 7.41
CA ASN A 173 -2.83 15.32 8.75
C ASN A 173 -3.36 14.28 9.74
N ASN A 174 -4.49 13.62 9.44
CA ASN A 174 -5.09 12.62 10.33
C ASN A 174 -4.12 11.47 10.67
N CYS A 175 -3.39 10.96 9.68
CA CYS A 175 -2.38 9.91 9.91
C CYS A 175 -1.22 10.44 10.77
N SER A 176 -0.69 11.62 10.47
CA SER A 176 0.41 12.23 11.21
C SER A 176 0.02 12.54 12.66
N ASP A 177 -1.16 13.08 12.88
CA ASP A 177 -1.70 13.41 14.22
C ASP A 177 -1.91 12.15 15.07
N ALA A 178 -2.27 11.03 14.42
CA ALA A 178 -2.34 9.72 15.07
C ALA A 178 -0.97 9.09 15.37
N GLY A 179 0.14 9.66 14.87
CA GLY A 179 1.50 9.14 15.06
C GLY A 179 1.97 8.19 13.95
N ILE A 180 1.23 8.10 12.84
CA ILE A 180 1.61 7.29 11.66
C ILE A 180 2.49 8.13 10.75
N SER A 181 3.69 7.62 10.40
CA SER A 181 4.58 8.26 9.44
C SER A 181 3.98 8.20 8.03
N VAL A 182 3.86 9.36 7.38
CA VAL A 182 3.33 9.46 6.01
C VAL A 182 4.46 9.60 5.01
N THR A 183 4.45 8.74 3.99
CA THR A 183 5.31 8.84 2.81
C THR A 183 4.44 9.08 1.59
N PHE A 184 4.84 10.01 0.72
CA PHE A 184 4.18 10.20 -0.56
C PHE A 184 5.03 9.69 -1.72
N TYR A 185 4.40 8.91 -2.60
CA TYR A 185 4.91 8.67 -3.94
C TYR A 185 4.49 9.84 -4.82
N ALA A 186 5.46 10.50 -5.41
CA ALA A 186 5.26 11.61 -6.33
C ALA A 186 5.88 11.31 -7.68
N MET A 187 5.27 11.79 -8.75
CA MET A 187 5.72 11.54 -10.10
C MET A 187 5.92 12.86 -10.84
N VAL A 188 6.99 12.96 -11.63
CA VAL A 188 7.24 14.08 -12.55
C VAL A 188 7.47 13.56 -13.96
N GLY A 189 7.15 14.39 -14.95
CA GLY A 189 7.33 14.06 -16.36
C GLY A 189 6.20 13.23 -16.95
N PHE A 190 5.02 13.22 -16.31
CA PHE A 190 3.83 12.64 -16.92
C PHE A 190 3.53 13.34 -18.28
N PRO A 191 3.05 12.62 -19.31
CA PRO A 191 2.82 13.19 -20.63
C PRO A 191 2.04 14.50 -20.58
N THR A 192 2.61 15.54 -21.20
CA THR A 192 2.13 16.92 -21.23
C THR A 192 2.24 17.72 -19.91
N GLU A 193 2.83 17.18 -18.87
CA GLU A 193 3.13 17.95 -17.65
C GLU A 193 4.12 19.08 -17.98
N THR A 194 3.80 20.29 -17.55
CA THR A 194 4.72 21.43 -17.70
C THR A 194 5.68 21.55 -16.51
N ARG A 195 6.74 22.35 -16.68
CA ARG A 195 7.68 22.61 -15.58
C ARG A 195 7.01 23.33 -14.41
N GLU A 196 6.06 24.19 -14.70
CA GLU A 196 5.27 24.94 -13.70
C GLU A 196 4.40 23.97 -12.89
N GLU A 197 3.77 22.98 -13.54
CA GLU A 197 2.97 21.95 -12.88
C GLU A 197 3.81 21.02 -12.01
N ALA A 198 4.97 20.58 -12.50
CA ALA A 198 5.91 19.80 -11.70
C ALA A 198 6.41 20.60 -10.49
N ARG A 199 6.73 21.89 -10.67
CA ARG A 199 7.13 22.78 -9.57
C ARG A 199 6.02 22.95 -8.54
N ALA A 200 4.78 23.12 -8.96
CA ALA A 200 3.64 23.22 -8.05
C ALA A 200 3.49 21.96 -7.18
N SER A 201 3.79 20.78 -7.73
CA SER A 201 3.81 19.53 -6.96
C SER A 201 4.92 19.54 -5.88
N LEU A 202 6.12 20.03 -6.19
CA LEU A 202 7.21 20.16 -5.22
C LEU A 202 6.91 21.20 -4.13
N GLU A 203 6.28 22.31 -4.51
CA GLU A 203 5.87 23.34 -3.56
C GLU A 203 4.81 22.83 -2.60
N PHE A 204 3.79 22.10 -3.10
CA PHE A 204 2.78 21.46 -2.27
C PHE A 204 3.41 20.49 -1.26
N LEU A 205 4.34 19.65 -1.69
CA LEU A 205 5.05 18.71 -0.82
C LEU A 205 5.85 19.44 0.27
N ARG A 206 6.51 20.55 -0.08
CA ARG A 206 7.26 21.37 0.88
C ARG A 206 6.36 22.04 1.92
N GLU A 207 5.20 22.56 1.47
CA GLU A 207 4.22 23.21 2.36
C GLU A 207 3.54 22.22 3.31
N ASN A 208 3.45 20.95 2.90
CA ASN A 208 2.90 19.86 3.71
C ASN A 208 3.98 19.02 4.41
N SER A 209 5.20 19.54 4.55
CA SER A 209 6.33 18.81 5.13
C SER A 209 6.15 18.39 6.60
N PRO A 210 5.40 19.09 7.50
CA PRO A 210 5.21 18.55 8.84
C PRO A 210 4.45 17.22 8.89
N PRO A 211 3.29 17.01 8.22
CA PRO A 211 2.60 15.73 8.21
C PRO A 211 3.27 14.69 7.30
N VAL A 212 3.95 15.12 6.21
CA VAL A 212 4.62 14.22 5.27
C VAL A 212 6.10 14.08 5.63
N ARG A 213 6.49 12.90 6.12
CA ARG A 213 7.86 12.63 6.58
C ARG A 213 8.83 12.33 5.45
N GLU A 214 8.34 11.68 4.41
CA GLU A 214 9.16 11.21 3.30
C GLU A 214 8.44 11.42 1.97
N VAL A 215 9.22 11.64 0.92
CA VAL A 215 8.74 11.69 -0.46
C VAL A 215 9.62 10.80 -1.32
N SER A 216 9.01 9.84 -2.00
CA SER A 216 9.64 9.05 -3.05
C SER A 216 9.28 9.66 -4.40
N LEU A 217 10.21 10.41 -4.98
CA LEU A 217 10.02 11.07 -6.26
C LEU A 217 10.47 10.16 -7.40
N GLN A 218 9.57 9.90 -8.34
CA GLN A 218 9.80 9.08 -9.51
C GLN A 218 9.68 9.90 -10.79
N THR A 219 10.47 9.54 -11.80
CA THR A 219 10.27 10.05 -13.16
C THR A 219 9.33 9.10 -13.90
N PHE A 220 8.36 9.66 -14.64
CA PHE A 220 7.51 8.83 -15.50
C PHE A 220 8.33 8.16 -16.60
N HIS A 221 8.21 6.85 -16.73
CA HIS A 221 8.80 6.04 -17.78
C HIS A 221 7.72 5.29 -18.55
N ILE A 222 7.91 5.15 -19.86
CA ILE A 222 7.13 4.25 -20.72
C ILE A 222 8.09 3.12 -21.10
N ASP A 223 7.80 1.91 -20.64
CA ASP A 223 8.53 0.69 -21.00
C ASP A 223 7.88 0.00 -22.20
#